data_b3e326b48c7144b20c6523042da0e912
#
_entry.id   b3e326b48c7144b20c6523042da0e912
#
_cell.length_a   1.000
_cell.length_b   1.000
_cell.length_c   1.000
_cell.angle_alpha   90.00
_cell.angle_beta   90.00
_cell.angle_gamma   90.00
#
_symmetry.space_group_name_H-M   'P 1'
#
loop_
_entity.id
_entity.type
_entity.pdbx_description
1 polymer ?
#
loop_
_entity_poly.entity_id
_entity_poly.type
_entity_poly.pdbx_seq_one_letter_code
_entity_poly.pdbx_strand_id
1 'polypeptide(L)' 'MFFIIFKNKNNILTSYTNTIFSTEAEATDYAKRSLKRKDVWQVVRYDKENYDKYWYKT' A
#
# COMPACT_ATOMS: atom_id res chain seq x y z
N MET A 1 4.51 -7.19 9.21
CA MET A 1 3.55 -7.34 8.14
C MET A 1 3.38 -6.03 7.39
N PHE A 2 3.00 -6.11 6.13
CA PHE A 2 3.01 -4.95 5.23
C PHE A 2 1.79 -4.94 4.33
N PHE A 3 1.39 -3.77 3.89
CA PHE A 3 0.35 -3.62 2.88
C PHE A 3 0.74 -2.51 1.92
N ILE A 4 0.00 -2.36 0.83
CA ILE A 4 0.33 -1.41 -0.22
C ILE A 4 -0.76 -0.36 -0.29
N ILE A 5 -0.36 0.89 -0.36
CA ILE A 5 -1.26 2.02 -0.59
C ILE A 5 -0.97 2.63 -1.95
N PHE A 6 -1.97 3.26 -2.52
CA PHE A 6 -1.87 3.93 -3.82
C PHE A 6 -2.14 5.41 -3.64
N LYS A 7 -1.33 6.21 -4.30
CA LYS A 7 -1.49 7.67 -4.29
C LYS A 7 -1.56 8.18 -5.71
N ASN A 8 -2.29 9.25 -5.91
CA ASN A 8 -2.31 9.91 -7.21
C ASN A 8 -1.10 10.86 -7.34
N LYS A 9 -1.00 11.53 -8.47
CA LYS A 9 0.11 12.45 -8.75
C LYS A 9 0.17 13.62 -7.77
N ASN A 10 -0.92 13.90 -7.07
CA ASN A 10 -0.98 14.96 -6.06
C ASN A 10 -0.65 14.45 -4.66
N ASN A 11 -0.14 13.21 -4.57
CA ASN A 11 0.23 12.59 -3.30
C ASN A 11 -0.96 12.35 -2.37
N ILE A 12 -2.14 12.20 -2.95
CA ILE A 12 -3.37 11.95 -2.19
C ILE A 12 -3.68 10.45 -2.25
N LEU A 13 -3.97 9.86 -1.09
CA LEU A 13 -4.32 8.46 -0.99
C LEU A 13 -5.59 8.16 -1.79
N THR A 14 -5.50 7.22 -2.72
CA THR A 14 -6.64 6.84 -3.56
C THR A 14 -7.18 5.46 -3.23
N SER A 15 -6.34 4.55 -2.75
CA SER A 15 -6.74 3.18 -2.48
C SER A 15 -5.68 2.47 -1.65
N TYR A 16 -5.98 1.22 -1.25
CA TYR A 16 -5.02 0.35 -0.58
C TYR A 16 -5.39 -1.11 -0.88
N THR A 17 -4.44 -2.01 -0.67
CA THR A 17 -4.71 -3.45 -0.83
C THR A 17 -5.30 -4.01 0.45
N ASN A 18 -6.19 -4.99 0.31
CA ASN A 18 -6.71 -5.74 1.46
C ASN A 18 -5.79 -6.87 1.87
N THR A 19 -4.79 -7.17 1.05
CA THR A 19 -3.85 -8.25 1.30
C THR A 19 -2.75 -7.77 2.22
N ILE A 20 -2.47 -8.56 3.26
CA ILE A 20 -1.38 -8.29 4.19
C ILE A 20 -0.24 -9.24 3.86
N PHE A 21 0.94 -8.69 3.61
CA PHE A 21 2.12 -9.44 3.26
C PHE A 21 3.01 -9.66 4.48
N SER A 22 3.65 -10.81 4.54
CA SER A 22 4.52 -11.15 5.67
C SER A 22 5.80 -10.31 5.69
N THR A 23 6.33 -9.99 4.52
CA THR A 23 7.59 -9.24 4.41
C THR A 23 7.44 -8.11 3.42
N GLU A 24 8.30 -7.11 3.57
CA GLU A 24 8.35 -6.00 2.62
C GLU A 24 8.70 -6.47 1.22
N ALA A 25 9.59 -7.46 1.14
CA ALA A 25 10.00 -8.02 -0.16
C ALA A 25 8.82 -8.63 -0.91
N GLU A 26 7.95 -9.35 -0.19
CA GLU A 26 6.75 -9.93 -0.81
C GLU A 26 5.81 -8.86 -1.33
N ALA A 27 5.59 -7.82 -0.54
CA ALA A 27 4.72 -6.72 -0.95
C ALA A 27 5.28 -5.99 -2.16
N THR A 28 6.57 -5.72 -2.15
CA THR A 28 7.24 -5.05 -3.26
C THR A 28 7.18 -5.89 -4.54
N ASP A 29 7.42 -7.18 -4.41
CA ASP A 29 7.36 -8.10 -5.54
C ASP A 29 5.95 -8.16 -6.14
N TYR A 30 4.96 -8.23 -5.29
CA TYR A 30 3.56 -8.19 -5.75
C TYR A 30 3.27 -6.90 -6.51
N ALA A 31 3.72 -5.77 -5.97
CA ALA A 31 3.50 -4.49 -6.62
C ALA A 31 4.13 -4.43 -8.00
N LYS A 32 5.36 -4.90 -8.12
CA LYS A 32 6.07 -4.90 -9.39
C LYS A 32 5.44 -5.81 -10.44
N ARG A 33 4.88 -6.93 -10.00
CA ARG A 33 4.29 -7.91 -10.93
C ARG A 33 2.87 -7.58 -11.32
N SER A 34 2.08 -7.12 -10.37
CA SER A 34 0.63 -7.01 -10.54
C SER A 34 0.13 -5.61 -10.77
N LEU A 35 0.92 -4.62 -10.38
CA LEU A 35 0.46 -3.24 -10.42
C LEU A 35 1.16 -2.51 -11.57
N LYS A 36 0.57 -2.60 -12.74
CA LYS A 36 1.06 -1.91 -13.92
C LYS A 36 0.43 -0.53 -14.08
N ARG A 37 0.03 0.05 -12.97
CA ARG A 37 -0.67 1.33 -12.99
C ARG A 37 0.31 2.49 -13.00
N LYS A 38 -0.16 3.60 -13.51
CA LYS A 38 0.61 4.85 -13.50
C LYS A 38 0.63 5.49 -12.12
N ASP A 39 -0.25 5.02 -11.24
CA ASP A 39 -0.32 5.55 -9.89
C ASP A 39 0.91 5.16 -9.09
N VAL A 40 1.32 6.05 -8.22
CA VAL A 40 2.43 5.77 -7.31
C VAL A 40 1.92 4.82 -6.23
N TRP A 41 2.69 3.77 -5.98
CA TRP A 41 2.38 2.84 -4.90
C TRP A 41 3.49 2.90 -3.85
N GLN A 42 3.13 2.54 -2.63
CA GLN A 42 4.06 2.53 -1.51
C GLN A 42 3.76 1.36 -0.60
N VAL A 43 4.80 0.64 -0.19
CA VAL A 43 4.69 -0.42 0.81
C VAL A 43 4.72 0.22 2.19
N VAL A 44 3.75 -0.13 3.03
CA VAL A 44 3.61 0.45 4.36
C VAL A 44 3.53 -0.68 5.37
N ARG A 45 4.20 -0.49 6.51
CA ARG A 45 4.15 -1.48 7.57
C ARG A 45 2.76 -1.52 8.19
N TYR A 46 2.25 -2.73 8.40
CA TYR A 46 0.94 -2.94 9.01
C TYR A 46 1.09 -2.87 10.53
N ASP A 47 0.78 -1.72 11.09
CA ASP A 47 0.72 -1.52 12.52
C ASP A 47 -0.45 -0.60 12.84
N LYS A 48 -0.70 -0.38 14.12
CA LYS A 48 -1.86 0.40 14.53
C LYS A 48 -1.81 1.83 13.99
N GLU A 49 -0.64 2.44 14.01
CA GLU A 49 -0.48 3.81 13.54
C GLU A 49 -0.82 3.93 12.06
N ASN A 50 -0.27 3.03 11.24
CA ASN A 50 -0.53 3.04 9.82
C ASN A 50 -1.95 2.60 9.48
N TYR A 51 -2.49 1.66 10.24
CA TYR A 51 -3.88 1.26 10.07
C TYR A 51 -4.81 2.45 10.28
N ASP A 52 -4.63 3.19 11.36
CA ASP A 52 -5.45 4.35 11.67
C ASP A 52 -5.27 5.45 10.62
N LYS A 53 -4.05 5.60 10.13
CA LYS A 53 -3.73 6.66 9.17
C LYS A 53 -4.32 6.40 7.78
N TYR A 54 -4.27 5.16 7.32
CA TYR A 54 -4.62 4.83 5.94
C TYR A 54 -5.95 4.10 5.81
N TRP A 55 -6.14 3.03 6.58
CA TRP A 55 -7.35 2.21 6.44
C TRP A 55 -8.59 2.87 7.00
N TYR A 56 -8.43 3.51 8.14
CA TYR A 56 -9.57 4.14 8.81
C TYR A 56 -10.17 5.27 7.98
N LYS A 57 -9.33 5.98 7.25
CA LYS A 57 -9.77 7.17 6.49
C LYS A 57 -10.21 6.86 5.07
N THR A 58 -10.03 5.64 4.65
CA THR A 58 -10.51 5.21 3.34
C THR A 58 -11.70 4.30 3.46
#